data_b3ed09d05a52f682660fe0937fd745ea
#
_entry.id   b3ed09d05a52f682660fe0937fd745ea
#
_cell.length_a   1.000
_cell.length_b   1.000
_cell.length_c   1.000
_cell.angle_alpha   90.00
_cell.angle_beta   90.00
_cell.angle_gamma   90.00
#
_symmetry.space_group_name_H-M   'P 1'
#
loop_
_entity.id
_entity.type
_entity.pdbx_description
1 polymer ?
#
loop_
_entity_poly.entity_id
_entity_poly.type
_entity_poly.pdbx_seq_one_letter_code
_entity_poly.pdbx_strand_id
1 'polypeptide(L)'
;MKKEKILKVVRIALLVILCLFAVKFFIGKNINGNNDNILTAATKKSKNYKKNNVSKKSGNKNKNSSKKKKQKTEISEEKSNNTGNRKYKIDYDHIIGGDISSNGEKVTGGHTLLRGDVRIVKKIGAPSKNGVYKASVEIRKPDGTWQRKTSNGGVNTMFPANWDEVRVIEEINSAWENRKDLKGRDNNMWQGISKSGVLIRGYKSPRITAYPVFEGDK
;
A
#
# COMPACT_ATOMS: atom_id res chain seq x y z
N MET A 1 -0.36 -44.46 -44.14
CA MET A 1 0.30 -43.86 -42.94
C MET A 1 0.40 -42.33 -42.91
N LYS A 2 0.72 -41.60 -43.97
CA LYS A 2 0.81 -40.13 -43.96
C LYS A 2 -0.53 -39.41 -43.76
N LYS A 3 -1.62 -39.90 -44.40
CA LYS A 3 -2.95 -39.28 -44.32
C LYS A 3 -3.58 -39.31 -42.90
N GLU A 4 -3.39 -40.39 -42.14
CA GLU A 4 -3.89 -40.50 -40.78
C GLU A 4 -3.20 -39.56 -39.80
N LYS A 5 -1.89 -39.34 -39.96
CA LYS A 5 -1.12 -38.39 -39.14
C LYS A 5 -1.61 -36.94 -39.37
N ILE A 6 -1.87 -36.59 -40.64
CA ILE A 6 -2.37 -35.26 -41.00
C ILE A 6 -3.79 -35.05 -40.39
N LEU A 7 -4.64 -36.06 -40.47
CA LEU A 7 -6.00 -35.99 -39.93
C LEU A 7 -6.01 -35.81 -38.39
N LYS A 8 -5.08 -36.44 -37.67
CA LYS A 8 -4.90 -36.29 -36.23
C LYS A 8 -4.46 -34.87 -35.87
N VAL A 9 -3.50 -34.30 -36.60
CA VAL A 9 -3.02 -32.93 -36.37
C VAL A 9 -4.13 -31.90 -36.62
N VAL A 10 -4.91 -32.07 -37.68
CA VAL A 10 -6.05 -31.17 -37.98
C VAL A 10 -7.11 -31.24 -36.89
N ARG A 11 -7.42 -32.44 -36.36
CA ARG A 11 -8.39 -32.58 -35.25
C ARG A 11 -7.90 -31.91 -33.97
N ILE A 12 -6.62 -32.01 -33.63
CA ILE A 12 -6.04 -31.34 -32.44
C ILE A 12 -6.10 -29.83 -32.62
N ALA A 13 -5.73 -29.32 -33.79
CA ALA A 13 -5.80 -27.88 -34.06
C ALA A 13 -7.22 -27.32 -33.96
N LEU A 14 -8.22 -28.05 -34.47
CA LEU A 14 -9.63 -27.67 -34.33
C LEU A 14 -10.11 -27.65 -32.88
N LEU A 15 -9.71 -28.65 -32.07
CA LEU A 15 -10.05 -28.67 -30.63
C LEU A 15 -9.45 -27.49 -29.88
N VAL A 16 -8.21 -27.11 -30.17
CA VAL A 16 -7.54 -25.95 -29.54
C VAL A 16 -8.27 -24.64 -29.91
N ILE A 17 -8.67 -24.49 -31.17
CA ILE A 17 -9.43 -23.31 -31.61
C ILE A 17 -10.82 -23.27 -30.92
N LEU A 18 -11.50 -24.37 -30.77
CA LEU A 18 -12.79 -24.45 -30.05
C LEU A 18 -12.66 -24.10 -28.58
N CYS A 19 -11.59 -24.54 -27.91
CA CYS A 19 -11.30 -24.18 -26.52
C CYS A 19 -11.01 -22.68 -26.38
N LEU A 20 -10.30 -22.06 -27.30
CA LEU A 20 -10.01 -20.62 -27.29
C LEU A 20 -11.29 -19.78 -27.49
N PHE A 21 -12.23 -20.24 -28.32
CA PHE A 21 -13.54 -19.60 -28.49
C PHE A 21 -14.43 -19.74 -27.25
N ALA A 22 -14.43 -20.91 -26.59
CA ALA A 22 -15.18 -21.13 -25.36
C ALA A 22 -14.70 -20.21 -24.22
N VAL A 23 -13.38 -20.03 -24.09
CA VAL A 23 -12.78 -19.12 -23.09
C VAL A 23 -13.18 -17.66 -23.37
N LYS A 24 -13.17 -17.20 -24.63
CA LYS A 24 -13.64 -15.85 -24.98
C LYS A 24 -15.13 -15.63 -24.71
N PHE A 25 -15.96 -16.65 -24.92
CA PHE A 25 -17.40 -16.56 -24.67
C PHE A 25 -17.75 -16.53 -23.17
N PHE A 26 -16.97 -17.23 -22.32
CA PHE A 26 -17.14 -17.21 -20.87
C PHE A 26 -16.65 -15.90 -20.23
N ILE A 27 -15.58 -15.31 -20.76
CA ILE A 27 -15.06 -14.02 -20.27
C ILE A 27 -15.98 -12.85 -20.67
N GLY A 28 -16.61 -12.93 -21.86
CA GLY A 28 -17.52 -11.88 -22.35
C GLY A 28 -18.86 -11.77 -21.62
N LYS A 29 -19.33 -12.84 -20.95
CA LYS A 29 -20.63 -12.85 -20.25
C LYS A 29 -20.60 -12.36 -18.80
N ASN A 30 -19.42 -12.13 -18.23
CA ASN A 30 -19.28 -11.71 -16.81
C ASN A 30 -19.02 -10.21 -16.61
N ILE A 31 -19.18 -9.38 -17.66
CA ILE A 31 -18.90 -7.92 -17.58
C ILE A 31 -20.18 -7.06 -17.56
N ASN A 32 -21.37 -7.64 -17.71
CA ASN A 32 -22.64 -6.89 -17.65
C ASN A 32 -23.50 -7.34 -16.47
N GLY A 33 -23.24 -6.75 -15.30
CA GLY A 33 -24.10 -6.92 -14.13
C GLY A 33 -23.62 -6.11 -12.93
N ASN A 34 -24.31 -4.99 -12.65
CA ASN A 34 -24.28 -4.21 -11.40
C ASN A 34 -23.19 -3.15 -11.24
N ASN A 35 -23.38 -2.02 -11.91
CA ASN A 35 -22.81 -0.74 -11.49
C ASN A 35 -23.82 0.40 -11.56
N ASP A 36 -24.99 0.24 -10.96
CA ASP A 36 -25.90 1.37 -10.73
C ASP A 36 -26.53 1.18 -9.37
N ASN A 37 -25.92 1.75 -8.32
CA ASN A 37 -26.60 2.11 -7.05
C ASN A 37 -25.62 2.38 -5.89
N ILE A 38 -24.56 3.18 -6.08
CA ILE A 38 -23.83 3.80 -4.94
C ILE A 38 -23.39 5.24 -5.29
N LEU A 39 -24.29 6.07 -5.78
CA LEU A 39 -23.96 7.49 -6.01
C LEU A 39 -24.99 8.49 -5.47
N THR A 40 -25.81 8.13 -4.49
CA THR A 40 -26.83 9.05 -3.97
C THR A 40 -26.89 9.24 -2.45
N ALA A 41 -25.85 8.83 -1.71
CA ALA A 41 -25.86 8.99 -0.24
C ALA A 41 -24.75 9.91 0.34
N ALA A 42 -23.92 10.56 -0.45
CA ALA A 42 -22.81 11.37 0.05
C ALA A 42 -22.93 12.90 -0.15
N THR A 43 -24.09 13.41 -0.60
CA THR A 43 -24.24 14.85 -0.92
C THR A 43 -25.19 15.62 -0.02
N LYS A 44 -25.50 15.14 1.18
CA LYS A 44 -26.35 15.88 2.14
C LYS A 44 -25.79 15.91 3.56
N LYS A 45 -24.58 16.43 3.75
CA LYS A 45 -24.14 16.92 5.08
C LYS A 45 -22.91 17.82 4.98
N SER A 46 -23.06 18.97 4.33
CA SER A 46 -22.07 20.05 4.44
C SER A 46 -22.76 21.40 4.16
N LYS A 47 -23.67 21.79 5.04
CA LYS A 47 -24.12 23.17 5.13
C LYS A 47 -24.61 23.40 6.55
N ASN A 48 -23.71 23.81 7.43
CA ASN A 48 -24.01 24.71 8.56
C ASN A 48 -22.76 24.90 9.42
N TYR A 49 -21.90 25.81 9.01
CA TYR A 49 -21.07 26.59 9.94
C TYR A 49 -20.77 27.91 9.24
N LYS A 50 -21.67 28.87 9.44
CA LYS A 50 -21.34 30.26 9.16
C LYS A 50 -21.94 31.14 10.28
N LYS A 51 -21.05 32.01 10.77
CA LYS A 51 -21.31 33.23 11.57
C LYS A 51 -21.55 33.09 13.07
N ASN A 52 -20.54 33.48 13.84
CA ASN A 52 -20.72 34.66 14.65
C ASN A 52 -19.38 35.34 14.90
N ASN A 53 -19.24 36.49 14.26
CA ASN A 53 -18.26 37.54 14.57
C ASN A 53 -18.90 38.48 15.57
N VAL A 54 -17.99 39.23 16.18
CA VAL A 54 -18.13 40.63 16.63
C VAL A 54 -17.85 40.87 18.13
N SER A 55 -16.63 41.32 18.35
CA SER A 55 -16.17 42.53 19.01
C SER A 55 -16.47 42.76 20.50
N LYS A 56 -15.43 43.10 21.26
CA LYS A 56 -15.13 44.48 21.71
C LYS A 56 -13.89 44.57 22.60
N LYS A 57 -13.01 45.42 22.23
CA LYS A 57 -12.11 46.37 22.84
C LYS A 57 -12.26 46.66 24.34
N SER A 58 -11.12 46.75 25.05
CA SER A 58 -10.67 47.76 26.01
C SER A 58 -9.64 47.11 26.94
N GLY A 59 -8.37 47.37 27.01
CA GLY A 59 -7.72 48.57 27.39
C GLY A 59 -7.50 48.63 28.92
N ASN A 60 -6.35 48.19 29.43
CA ASN A 60 -5.67 48.98 30.47
C ASN A 60 -4.16 48.61 30.65
N LYS A 61 -3.39 49.65 30.70
CA LYS A 61 -1.96 49.66 31.10
C LYS A 61 -1.84 49.40 32.59
N ASN A 62 -0.88 48.62 33.04
CA ASN A 62 -0.03 49.05 34.18
C ASN A 62 1.34 48.39 34.15
N LYS A 63 2.34 49.26 34.24
CA LYS A 63 3.72 48.96 34.50
C LYS A 63 3.88 48.47 35.94
N ASN A 64 4.66 47.40 36.17
CA ASN A 64 5.71 47.48 37.22
C ASN A 64 6.79 46.41 37.01
N SER A 65 7.98 46.92 37.11
CA SER A 65 9.26 46.23 37.04
C SER A 65 9.51 45.37 38.28
N SER A 66 10.00 44.15 38.10
CA SER A 66 11.12 43.66 38.96
C SER A 66 11.76 42.40 38.37
N LYS A 67 13.06 42.48 38.31
CA LYS A 67 14.04 41.44 37.98
C LYS A 67 13.78 40.15 38.77
N LYS A 68 13.65 38.98 38.10
CA LYS A 68 14.16 37.72 38.67
C LYS A 68 14.46 36.68 37.56
N LYS A 69 15.74 36.36 37.50
CA LYS A 69 16.42 35.12 37.11
C LYS A 69 15.78 34.23 36.06
N LYS A 70 16.44 34.12 34.89
CA LYS A 70 16.32 33.12 33.88
C LYS A 70 16.33 31.70 34.48
N GLN A 71 15.23 31.00 34.31
CA GLN A 71 15.21 29.54 34.23
C GLN A 71 14.50 29.23 32.92
N LYS A 72 15.31 28.88 31.92
CA LYS A 72 14.86 28.45 30.58
C LYS A 72 14.30 27.03 30.74
N THR A 73 13.03 26.93 30.99
CA THR A 73 12.31 25.66 30.81
C THR A 73 11.95 25.59 29.35
N GLU A 74 12.75 24.85 28.61
CA GLU A 74 12.35 24.40 27.27
C GLU A 74 11.19 23.42 27.45
N ILE A 75 9.97 23.94 27.23
CA ILE A 75 8.81 23.08 26.98
C ILE A 75 9.00 22.60 25.55
N SER A 76 9.68 21.47 25.39
CA SER A 76 9.59 20.70 24.16
C SER A 76 8.13 20.26 24.02
N GLU A 77 7.41 20.86 23.09
CA GLU A 77 6.18 20.31 22.58
C GLU A 77 6.49 18.92 22.03
N GLU A 78 6.35 17.89 22.85
CA GLU A 78 6.24 16.50 22.39
C GLU A 78 4.98 16.42 21.53
N LYS A 79 5.12 16.70 20.25
CA LYS A 79 4.24 16.12 19.26
C LYS A 79 4.37 14.60 19.41
N SER A 80 3.48 14.00 20.17
CA SER A 80 3.28 12.56 20.24
C SER A 80 2.94 12.08 18.83
N ASN A 81 3.95 11.89 18.01
CA ASN A 81 3.85 11.12 16.78
C ASN A 81 3.68 9.67 17.20
N ASN A 82 2.45 9.20 17.28
CA ASN A 82 2.10 7.79 17.48
C ASN A 82 2.43 6.97 16.23
N THR A 83 3.64 7.15 15.72
CA THR A 83 4.27 6.28 14.73
C THR A 83 4.85 5.10 15.49
N GLY A 84 4.36 3.89 15.25
CA GLY A 84 4.77 2.67 15.93
C GLY A 84 6.30 2.54 16.12
N ASN A 85 6.73 1.71 17.03
CA ASN A 85 8.14 1.55 17.42
C ASN A 85 9.01 1.06 16.23
N ARG A 86 9.69 1.98 15.57
CA ARG A 86 10.65 1.73 14.48
C ARG A 86 11.96 1.15 15.03
N LYS A 87 11.87 -0.03 15.58
CA LYS A 87 12.96 -0.71 16.32
C LYS A 87 14.19 -1.03 15.47
N TYR A 88 14.00 -1.26 14.18
CA TYR A 88 15.06 -1.73 13.27
C TYR A 88 15.36 -0.71 12.18
N LYS A 89 16.54 -0.85 11.54
CA LYS A 89 16.92 -0.04 10.36
C LYS A 89 16.18 -0.47 9.09
N ILE A 90 14.87 -0.67 9.20
CA ILE A 90 13.99 -1.00 8.08
C ILE A 90 13.47 0.31 7.51
N ASP A 91 13.39 0.40 6.20
CA ASP A 91 12.85 1.57 5.51
C ASP A 91 11.31 1.54 5.52
N TYR A 92 10.73 1.88 6.66
CA TYR A 92 9.27 1.86 6.85
C TYR A 92 8.57 2.89 5.96
N ASP A 93 9.20 4.03 5.68
CA ASP A 93 8.60 5.07 4.83
C ASP A 93 8.45 4.58 3.40
N HIS A 94 9.46 3.89 2.87
CA HIS A 94 9.37 3.19 1.60
C HIS A 94 8.24 2.15 1.56
N ILE A 95 8.10 1.39 2.64
CA ILE A 95 7.11 0.32 2.71
C ILE A 95 5.69 0.90 2.75
N ILE A 96 5.48 1.92 3.54
CA ILE A 96 4.16 2.50 3.82
C ILE A 96 3.70 3.41 2.68
N GLY A 97 4.50 4.41 2.32
CA GLY A 97 4.15 5.43 1.34
C GLY A 97 4.73 5.20 -0.06
N GLY A 98 5.76 4.37 -0.15
CA GLY A 98 6.53 4.22 -1.38
C GLY A 98 7.45 5.40 -1.64
N ASP A 99 8.27 5.28 -2.66
CA ASP A 99 9.19 6.31 -3.10
C ASP A 99 9.47 6.25 -4.60
N ILE A 100 10.25 7.20 -5.05
CA ILE A 100 10.65 7.36 -6.45
C ILE A 100 12.13 7.05 -6.56
N SER A 101 12.51 6.31 -7.61
CA SER A 101 13.91 6.09 -7.96
C SER A 101 14.63 7.42 -8.19
N SER A 102 15.93 7.44 -7.97
CA SER A 102 16.77 8.64 -8.11
C SER A 102 16.69 9.31 -9.48
N ASN A 103 16.39 8.54 -10.54
CA ASN A 103 16.18 9.08 -11.90
C ASN A 103 14.73 9.51 -12.17
N GLY A 104 13.83 9.45 -11.19
CA GLY A 104 12.42 9.84 -11.32
C GLY A 104 11.54 8.94 -12.19
N GLU A 105 12.09 7.87 -12.77
CA GLU A 105 11.38 7.04 -13.75
C GLU A 105 10.55 5.92 -13.16
N LYS A 106 10.90 5.45 -11.97
CA LYS A 106 10.24 4.30 -11.33
C LYS A 106 9.76 4.65 -9.94
N VAL A 107 8.61 4.11 -9.60
CA VAL A 107 8.10 4.13 -8.22
C VAL A 107 8.18 2.74 -7.63
N THR A 108 8.53 2.66 -6.33
CA THR A 108 8.78 1.42 -5.60
C THR A 108 8.16 1.48 -4.21
N GLY A 109 8.05 0.34 -3.50
CA GLY A 109 7.41 0.29 -2.20
C GLY A 109 5.90 0.52 -2.25
N GLY A 110 5.34 1.22 -1.26
CA GLY A 110 3.94 1.61 -1.23
C GLY A 110 2.99 0.43 -1.03
N HIS A 111 3.11 -0.27 0.08
CA HIS A 111 2.33 -1.47 0.39
C HIS A 111 1.14 -1.19 1.31
N THR A 112 0.78 0.08 1.51
CA THR A 112 -0.38 0.56 2.29
C THR A 112 -1.05 1.76 1.62
N LEU A 113 -2.21 2.17 2.13
CA LEU A 113 -2.91 3.41 1.72
C LEU A 113 -2.89 4.47 2.82
N LEU A 114 -2.13 4.26 3.88
CA LEU A 114 -2.25 4.98 5.15
C LEU A 114 -1.94 6.47 5.07
N ARG A 115 -0.98 6.87 4.21
CA ARG A 115 -0.52 8.26 4.12
C ARG A 115 -1.12 9.05 2.96
N GLY A 116 -1.94 8.39 2.13
CA GLY A 116 -2.49 9.03 0.94
C GLY A 116 -1.49 9.23 -0.22
N ASP A 117 -0.28 8.68 -0.10
CA ASP A 117 0.75 8.71 -1.15
C ASP A 117 0.65 7.53 -2.11
N VAL A 118 -0.22 6.58 -1.82
CA VAL A 118 -0.52 5.40 -2.65
C VAL A 118 -2.00 5.36 -2.94
N ARG A 119 -2.38 5.15 -4.19
CA ARG A 119 -3.77 4.93 -4.56
C ARG A 119 -3.94 3.66 -5.38
N ILE A 120 -5.06 2.99 -5.21
CA ILE A 120 -5.41 1.80 -5.99
C ILE A 120 -5.98 2.24 -7.34
N VAL A 121 -5.40 1.69 -8.42
CA VAL A 121 -5.96 1.79 -9.77
C VAL A 121 -6.94 0.65 -9.99
N LYS A 122 -6.56 -0.58 -9.57
CA LYS A 122 -7.40 -1.78 -9.74
C LYS A 122 -7.05 -2.81 -8.66
N LYS A 123 -8.06 -3.36 -7.99
CA LYS A 123 -7.91 -4.56 -7.15
C LYS A 123 -7.81 -5.80 -8.03
N ILE A 124 -6.99 -6.77 -7.63
CA ILE A 124 -6.71 -7.99 -8.39
C ILE A 124 -7.08 -9.20 -7.52
N GLY A 125 -8.22 -9.81 -7.86
CA GLY A 125 -8.77 -10.92 -7.08
C GLY A 125 -9.32 -10.52 -5.71
N ALA A 126 -9.71 -11.51 -4.93
CA ALA A 126 -10.13 -11.35 -3.55
C ALA A 126 -8.91 -11.30 -2.61
N PRO A 127 -9.01 -10.68 -1.42
CA PRO A 127 -8.00 -10.79 -0.39
C PRO A 127 -7.79 -12.23 0.05
N SER A 128 -6.58 -12.57 0.49
CA SER A 128 -6.29 -13.84 1.15
C SER A 128 -6.94 -13.91 2.54
N LYS A 129 -6.93 -15.09 3.16
CA LYS A 129 -7.54 -15.30 4.48
C LYS A 129 -6.96 -14.39 5.57
N ASN A 130 -5.68 -14.06 5.48
CA ASN A 130 -5.01 -13.15 6.41
C ASN A 130 -5.15 -11.66 6.02
N GLY A 131 -5.99 -11.33 5.02
CA GLY A 131 -6.31 -9.97 4.61
C GLY A 131 -5.31 -9.33 3.64
N VAL A 132 -4.20 -9.99 3.29
CA VAL A 132 -3.28 -9.51 2.25
C VAL A 132 -3.98 -9.54 0.91
N TYR A 133 -3.81 -8.48 0.10
CA TYR A 133 -4.45 -8.40 -1.20
C TYR A 133 -3.50 -7.89 -2.29
N LYS A 134 -3.88 -8.10 -3.55
CA LYS A 134 -3.14 -7.63 -4.71
C LYS A 134 -3.86 -6.44 -5.36
N ALA A 135 -3.08 -5.48 -5.83
CA ALA A 135 -3.61 -4.33 -6.55
C ALA A 135 -2.59 -3.77 -7.56
N SER A 136 -3.08 -3.15 -8.61
CA SER A 136 -2.31 -2.16 -9.35
C SER A 136 -2.41 -0.84 -8.63
N VAL A 137 -1.27 -0.17 -8.42
CA VAL A 137 -1.21 1.07 -7.64
C VAL A 137 -0.48 2.17 -8.40
N GLU A 138 -0.75 3.40 -8.00
CA GLU A 138 0.03 4.58 -8.32
C GLU A 138 0.57 5.20 -7.04
N ILE A 139 1.76 5.79 -7.15
CA ILE A 139 2.44 6.48 -6.05
C ILE A 139 2.54 7.95 -6.42
N ARG A 140 2.28 8.81 -5.43
CA ARG A 140 2.31 10.26 -5.58
C ARG A 140 3.75 10.75 -5.65
N LYS A 141 4.06 11.57 -6.63
CA LYS A 141 5.35 12.23 -6.77
C LYS A 141 5.40 13.54 -5.97
N PRO A 142 6.59 14.08 -5.69
CA PRO A 142 6.74 15.36 -4.99
C PRO A 142 6.06 16.54 -5.71
N ASP A 143 5.95 16.47 -7.04
CA ASP A 143 5.23 17.45 -7.85
C ASP A 143 3.69 17.31 -7.77
N GLY A 144 3.20 16.37 -6.96
CA GLY A 144 1.78 16.07 -6.78
C GLY A 144 1.17 15.17 -7.85
N THR A 145 1.89 14.85 -8.92
CA THR A 145 1.42 13.93 -9.96
C THR A 145 1.48 12.48 -9.50
N TRP A 146 0.75 11.60 -10.17
CA TRP A 146 0.67 10.18 -9.85
C TRP A 146 1.43 9.37 -10.89
N GLN A 147 2.24 8.43 -10.43
CA GLN A 147 2.97 7.53 -11.30
C GLN A 147 2.62 6.08 -11.02
N ARG A 148 2.29 5.35 -12.08
CA ARG A 148 1.95 3.94 -12.00
C ARG A 148 3.17 3.10 -11.65
N LYS A 149 3.01 2.18 -10.70
CA LYS A 149 4.01 1.17 -10.40
C LYS A 149 3.97 0.08 -11.48
N THR A 150 5.11 -0.14 -12.14
CA THR A 150 5.25 -1.09 -13.25
C THR A 150 6.06 -2.33 -12.88
N SER A 151 6.81 -2.31 -11.77
CA SER A 151 7.54 -3.48 -11.28
C SER A 151 6.61 -4.66 -11.02
N ASN A 152 7.12 -5.88 -11.13
CA ASN A 152 6.35 -7.12 -10.96
C ASN A 152 5.09 -7.20 -11.85
N GLY A 153 5.19 -6.77 -13.11
CA GLY A 153 4.05 -6.74 -14.02
C GLY A 153 2.94 -5.78 -13.60
N GLY A 154 3.26 -4.76 -12.78
CA GLY A 154 2.30 -3.79 -12.29
C GLY A 154 1.41 -4.30 -11.15
N VAL A 155 1.76 -5.44 -10.55
CA VAL A 155 1.04 -6.02 -9.40
C VAL A 155 1.80 -5.71 -8.11
N ASN A 156 1.12 -5.11 -7.16
CA ASN A 156 1.63 -4.85 -5.81
C ASN A 156 0.86 -5.70 -4.79
N THR A 157 1.55 -6.25 -3.81
CA THR A 157 0.91 -6.86 -2.64
C THR A 157 0.75 -5.81 -1.56
N MET A 158 -0.41 -5.79 -0.93
CA MET A 158 -0.81 -4.77 0.04
C MET A 158 -1.05 -5.43 1.40
N PHE A 159 -0.63 -4.77 2.47
CA PHE A 159 -1.00 -5.15 3.82
C PHE A 159 -2.52 -5.09 4.01
N PRO A 160 -3.08 -5.85 4.98
CA PRO A 160 -4.50 -5.82 5.27
C PRO A 160 -5.02 -4.39 5.45
N ALA A 161 -6.13 -4.06 4.78
CA ALA A 161 -6.66 -2.70 4.72
C ALA A 161 -7.14 -2.15 6.08
N ASN A 162 -7.35 -3.02 7.06
CA ASN A 162 -7.76 -2.66 8.43
C ASN A 162 -6.59 -2.48 9.40
N TRP A 163 -5.34 -2.55 8.91
CA TRP A 163 -4.16 -2.25 9.73
C TRP A 163 -3.82 -0.77 9.65
N ASP A 164 -3.60 -0.16 10.80
CA ASP A 164 -3.01 1.17 10.92
C ASP A 164 -1.48 1.14 10.79
N GLU A 165 -0.83 2.29 10.80
CA GLU A 165 0.62 2.40 10.65
C GLU A 165 1.37 1.71 11.80
N VAL A 166 0.89 1.85 13.02
CA VAL A 166 1.49 1.21 14.21
C VAL A 166 1.50 -0.29 14.05
N ARG A 167 0.36 -0.86 13.66
CA ARG A 167 0.24 -2.30 13.45
C ARG A 167 1.11 -2.80 12.31
N VAL A 168 1.16 -2.09 11.19
CA VAL A 168 2.04 -2.46 10.06
C VAL A 168 3.49 -2.53 10.53
N ILE A 169 3.98 -1.54 11.27
CA ILE A 169 5.35 -1.50 11.78
C ILE A 169 5.62 -2.64 12.76
N GLU A 170 4.71 -2.91 13.70
CA GLU A 170 4.85 -4.01 14.66
C GLU A 170 4.86 -5.38 13.99
N GLU A 171 4.00 -5.60 12.99
CA GLU A 171 3.95 -6.85 12.24
C GLU A 171 5.24 -7.07 11.43
N ILE A 172 5.79 -6.01 10.82
CA ILE A 172 7.09 -6.07 10.15
C ILE A 172 8.21 -6.37 11.15
N ASN A 173 8.23 -5.72 12.31
CA ASN A 173 9.22 -5.96 13.35
C ASN A 173 9.20 -7.42 13.81
N SER A 174 8.01 -7.97 14.09
CA SER A 174 7.87 -9.35 14.53
C SER A 174 8.32 -10.35 13.46
N ALA A 175 8.02 -10.10 12.19
CA ALA A 175 8.51 -10.93 11.09
C ALA A 175 10.04 -10.83 10.94
N TRP A 176 10.60 -9.64 11.15
CA TRP A 176 12.06 -9.43 11.11
C TRP A 176 12.78 -10.17 12.24
N GLU A 177 12.20 -10.24 13.44
CA GLU A 177 12.73 -11.00 14.58
C GLU A 177 12.79 -12.50 14.29
N ASN A 178 11.80 -13.03 13.59
CA ASN A 178 11.67 -14.46 13.24
C ASN A 178 12.19 -14.78 11.83
N ARG A 179 12.97 -13.86 11.22
CA ARG A 179 13.38 -13.99 9.82
C ARG A 179 14.36 -15.12 9.57
N LYS A 180 14.31 -15.59 8.34
CA LYS A 180 15.31 -16.43 7.72
C LYS A 180 15.82 -15.76 6.47
N ASP A 181 17.14 -15.79 6.27
CA ASP A 181 17.75 -15.34 5.02
C ASP A 181 17.48 -16.37 3.93
N LEU A 182 17.08 -15.90 2.77
CA LEU A 182 16.90 -16.74 1.61
C LEU A 182 18.25 -17.09 0.99
N LYS A 183 18.30 -18.18 0.21
CA LYS A 183 19.53 -18.70 -0.41
C LYS A 183 19.42 -18.67 -1.94
N GLY A 184 20.52 -18.97 -2.61
CA GLY A 184 20.57 -19.04 -4.07
C GLY A 184 20.31 -17.68 -4.73
N ARG A 185 19.43 -17.66 -5.70
CA ARG A 185 19.09 -16.43 -6.46
C ARG A 185 18.53 -15.32 -5.58
N ASP A 186 17.86 -15.66 -4.49
CA ASP A 186 17.22 -14.73 -3.58
C ASP A 186 18.07 -14.40 -2.33
N ASN A 187 19.38 -14.64 -2.37
CA ASN A 187 20.30 -14.47 -1.24
C ASN A 187 20.35 -13.07 -0.65
N ASN A 188 19.92 -12.03 -1.40
CA ASN A 188 19.74 -10.66 -0.91
C ASN A 188 18.39 -10.42 -0.25
N MET A 189 17.60 -11.46 -0.03
CA MET A 189 16.26 -11.34 0.54
C MET A 189 16.17 -12.05 1.89
N TRP A 190 15.22 -11.63 2.68
CA TRP A 190 14.79 -12.26 3.93
C TRP A 190 13.30 -12.56 3.88
N GLN A 191 12.85 -13.48 4.71
CA GLN A 191 11.43 -13.71 4.97
C GLN A 191 11.19 -14.08 6.42
N GLY A 192 10.04 -13.74 6.94
CA GLY A 192 9.59 -14.10 8.29
C GLY A 192 8.08 -14.11 8.39
N ILE A 193 7.56 -14.82 9.37
CA ILE A 193 6.13 -14.84 9.66
C ILE A 193 5.88 -13.84 10.79
N SER A 194 4.98 -12.90 10.57
CA SER A 194 4.59 -11.91 11.57
C SER A 194 3.73 -12.54 12.68
N LYS A 195 3.52 -11.80 13.77
CA LYS A 195 2.69 -12.24 14.90
C LYS A 195 1.25 -12.58 14.49
N SER A 196 0.73 -11.96 13.45
CA SER A 196 -0.60 -12.27 12.88
C SER A 196 -0.59 -13.38 11.82
N GLY A 197 0.54 -14.06 11.59
CA GLY A 197 0.66 -15.13 10.62
C GLY A 197 0.84 -14.68 9.18
N VAL A 198 1.07 -13.40 8.92
CA VAL A 198 1.36 -12.90 7.58
C VAL A 198 2.82 -13.19 7.23
N LEU A 199 3.05 -13.88 6.11
CA LEU A 199 4.41 -14.01 5.56
C LEU A 199 4.85 -12.68 4.99
N ILE A 200 5.99 -12.18 5.47
CA ILE A 200 6.60 -10.93 5.01
C ILE A 200 7.97 -11.27 4.41
N ARG A 201 8.26 -10.68 3.26
CA ARG A 201 9.57 -10.73 2.58
C ARG A 201 10.12 -9.33 2.41
N GLY A 202 11.42 -9.25 2.17
CA GLY A 202 12.05 -7.98 1.80
C GLY A 202 13.48 -8.16 1.35
N TYR A 203 14.07 -7.09 0.86
CA TYR A 203 15.48 -7.03 0.52
C TYR A 203 16.31 -6.63 1.74
N LYS A 204 17.57 -7.06 1.78
CA LYS A 204 18.54 -6.68 2.83
C LYS A 204 19.43 -5.52 2.41
N SER A 205 19.68 -5.36 1.11
CA SER A 205 20.58 -4.34 0.54
C SER A 205 20.01 -3.84 -0.79
N PRO A 206 20.24 -2.56 -1.14
CA PRO A 206 21.01 -1.51 -0.43
C PRO A 206 20.33 -0.95 0.83
N ARG A 207 19.06 -1.22 1.03
CA ARG A 207 18.26 -0.88 2.22
C ARG A 207 17.39 -2.06 2.62
N ILE A 208 17.05 -2.14 3.89
CA ILE A 208 16.15 -3.20 4.36
C ILE A 208 14.72 -2.79 4.05
N THR A 209 14.03 -3.58 3.22
CA THR A 209 12.63 -3.36 2.85
C THR A 209 11.75 -4.50 3.32
N ALA A 210 10.44 -4.33 3.23
CA ALA A 210 9.46 -5.38 3.51
C ALA A 210 8.21 -5.25 2.63
N TYR A 211 7.57 -6.36 2.34
CA TYR A 211 6.27 -6.43 1.70
C TYR A 211 5.53 -7.72 2.10
N PRO A 212 4.20 -7.70 2.19
CA PRO A 212 3.44 -8.89 2.51
C PRO A 212 3.42 -9.83 1.30
N VAL A 213 3.52 -11.13 1.54
CA VAL A 213 3.39 -12.16 0.50
C VAL A 213 1.95 -12.64 0.44
N PHE A 214 1.36 -12.63 -0.75
CA PHE A 214 0.02 -13.16 -0.96
C PHE A 214 0.02 -14.69 -0.81
N GLU A 215 -0.92 -15.26 -0.07
CA GLU A 215 -0.90 -16.70 0.25
C GLU A 215 -0.96 -17.62 -0.97
N GLY A 216 -1.54 -17.19 -2.05
CA GLY A 216 -1.59 -17.96 -3.31
C GLY A 216 -0.29 -17.95 -4.12
N ASP A 217 0.75 -17.22 -3.67
CA ASP A 217 2.03 -17.03 -4.39
C ASP A 217 3.20 -17.77 -3.68
N LYS A 218 2.90 -18.74 -2.83
CA LYS A 218 3.88 -19.54 -2.08
C LYS A 218 4.47 -20.67 -2.91
#